data_681ffbcc56315ff698f5be3b96c888b4
#
_entry.id   681ffbcc56315ff698f5be3b96c888b4
#
_cell.length_a   1.000
_cell.length_b   1.000
_cell.length_c   1.000
_cell.angle_alpha   90.00
_cell.angle_beta   90.00
_cell.angle_gamma   90.00
#
_symmetry.space_group_name_H-M   'P 1'
#
loop_
_entity.id
_entity.type
_entity.pdbx_description
1 polymer ?
#
loop_
_entity_poly.entity_id
_entity_poly.type
_entity_poly.pdbx_seq_one_letter_code
_entity_poly.pdbx_strand_id
1 'polypeptide(L)'
;MYKGSVLWGKRIPLPLVKKTLSNGREIETFRDLPETMYGALLRSAEKNPDKCAIEDDLGRVFTYRELVKEVDLFAACLVHKFQMKKGDHVGLMLYGSSEFGIAFLALVKIGAVAVVLPTKYQEQEIDALVEHADLQYILCDTDFEEWFRKYKTLQIMSCKPQEGELVFHSLEDIEGQAVIDEQGGYEDPVVMMFTSGTTSQSKGVILTNYNFLHAAAAYQACFHITSDDSAVIPVPTYMITGLSALFGLFIYAGGTIYMHRFFKADKVLKCIQDKHVTFMHAAPTVYTLLLEEWNKFPKLPSLRCLACGGSRMQKEKIEKIHEWLPHCEFHTVYGMTETTSPGTILPENAIESKHMNSSGIPIPGLNYKIVDENGKELQAGETGEIMVSGANIMAGYYKMDSGLYQNWWLKTGDVGYFTDEGYCYVLDRKKDMINRGGEKITSIDVENVLYQIPGIAEAAVVGIPHKIYGETPVALIQLEKDISVSSKEITEYLKKKLAKYKIPSEIRFTEAIPLTPNGKIDKKKIRKIFIEEEKQETI
;
A
#
# COMPACT_ATOMS: atom_id res chain seq x y z
N MET A 1 -8.86 23.57 6.48
CA MET A 1 -9.29 22.39 5.68
C MET A 1 -8.72 22.47 4.27
N TYR A 2 -8.14 21.39 3.75
CA TYR A 2 -7.47 21.27 2.46
C TYR A 2 -8.25 20.34 1.55
N LYS A 3 -8.72 20.84 0.40
CA LYS A 3 -9.58 20.11 -0.54
C LYS A 3 -8.80 19.71 -1.79
N GLY A 4 -8.69 18.41 -2.05
CA GLY A 4 -7.98 17.88 -3.21
C GLY A 4 -8.56 18.36 -4.53
N SER A 5 -9.88 18.41 -4.66
CA SER A 5 -10.55 18.93 -5.86
C SER A 5 -10.16 20.38 -6.20
N VAL A 6 -9.95 21.24 -5.18
CA VAL A 6 -9.52 22.63 -5.39
C VAL A 6 -8.03 22.71 -5.76
N LEU A 7 -7.20 21.90 -5.11
CA LEU A 7 -5.74 21.93 -5.33
C LEU A 7 -5.36 21.34 -6.69
N TRP A 8 -5.95 20.19 -7.07
CA TRP A 8 -5.73 19.58 -8.38
C TRP A 8 -6.49 20.27 -9.50
N GLY A 9 -7.68 20.85 -9.24
CA GLY A 9 -8.45 21.60 -10.25
C GLY A 9 -7.72 22.81 -10.83
N LYS A 10 -6.67 23.29 -10.15
CA LYS A 10 -5.76 24.32 -10.66
C LYS A 10 -4.71 23.77 -11.64
N ARG A 11 -4.55 22.44 -11.71
CA ARG A 11 -3.50 21.72 -12.45
C ARG A 11 -4.04 20.90 -13.60
N ILE A 12 -5.16 20.21 -13.39
CA ILE A 12 -5.79 19.31 -14.36
C ILE A 12 -7.31 19.47 -14.36
N PRO A 13 -8.00 19.22 -15.49
CA PRO A 13 -9.46 19.12 -15.54
C PRO A 13 -9.95 17.94 -14.68
N LEU A 14 -10.94 18.17 -13.83
CA LEU A 14 -11.51 17.15 -12.94
C LEU A 14 -13.03 17.06 -13.16
N PRO A 15 -13.54 15.98 -13.79
CA PRO A 15 -14.97 15.76 -13.94
C PRO A 15 -15.59 15.19 -12.66
N LEU A 16 -15.55 15.96 -11.56
CA LEU A 16 -16.10 15.54 -10.28
C LEU A 16 -17.59 15.88 -10.14
N VAL A 17 -18.30 15.03 -9.41
CA VAL A 17 -19.71 15.19 -9.04
C VAL A 17 -19.90 14.85 -7.57
N LYS A 18 -20.94 15.39 -6.96
CA LYS A 18 -21.41 14.96 -5.65
C LYS A 18 -22.33 13.76 -5.81
N LYS A 19 -22.13 12.73 -5.00
CA LYS A 19 -22.97 11.53 -4.93
C LYS A 19 -23.34 11.29 -3.46
N THR A 20 -24.62 11.01 -3.20
CA THR A 20 -25.10 10.63 -1.88
C THR A 20 -25.14 9.10 -1.81
N LEU A 21 -24.47 8.52 -0.84
CA LEU A 21 -24.44 7.09 -0.57
C LEU A 21 -25.75 6.67 0.18
N SER A 22 -26.01 5.36 0.21
CA SER A 22 -27.20 4.79 0.85
C SER A 22 -27.32 5.12 2.34
N ASN A 23 -26.20 5.35 3.03
CA ASN A 23 -26.14 5.76 4.43
C ASN A 23 -26.29 7.28 4.65
N GLY A 24 -26.63 8.05 3.60
CA GLY A 24 -26.80 9.49 3.64
C GLY A 24 -25.49 10.32 3.58
N ARG A 25 -24.32 9.67 3.47
CA ARG A 25 -23.05 10.36 3.32
C ARG A 25 -22.91 10.97 1.92
N GLU A 26 -22.60 12.26 1.83
CA GLU A 26 -22.19 12.89 0.58
C GLU A 26 -20.69 12.69 0.33
N ILE A 27 -20.35 12.24 -0.87
CA ILE A 27 -18.96 12.14 -1.36
C ILE A 27 -18.81 12.94 -2.64
N GLU A 28 -17.61 13.48 -2.86
CA GLU A 28 -17.19 14.03 -4.15
C GLU A 28 -16.39 12.96 -4.88
N THR A 29 -16.82 12.59 -6.09
CA THR A 29 -16.20 11.50 -6.86
C THR A 29 -16.22 11.78 -8.36
N PHE A 30 -15.50 11.00 -9.16
CA PHE A 30 -15.50 11.15 -10.61
C PHE A 30 -16.86 10.76 -11.22
N ARG A 31 -17.27 11.47 -12.27
CA ARG A 31 -18.62 11.37 -12.87
C ARG A 31 -18.88 9.99 -13.48
N ASP A 32 -17.98 9.50 -14.29
CA ASP A 32 -18.20 8.37 -15.19
C ASP A 32 -17.54 7.08 -14.66
N LEU A 33 -17.69 6.82 -13.34
CA LEU A 33 -17.24 5.56 -12.75
C LEU A 33 -18.21 4.42 -13.10
N PRO A 34 -17.69 3.22 -13.43
CA PRO A 34 -18.51 2.02 -13.48
C PRO A 34 -19.03 1.65 -12.08
N GLU A 35 -19.97 0.72 -11.98
CA GLU A 35 -20.53 0.29 -10.69
C GLU A 35 -19.55 -0.58 -9.88
N THR A 36 -18.69 -1.35 -10.57
CA THR A 36 -17.75 -2.27 -9.93
C THR A 36 -16.41 -2.31 -10.65
N MET A 37 -15.41 -2.94 -10.02
CA MET A 37 -14.12 -3.22 -10.67
C MET A 37 -14.27 -4.24 -11.82
N TYR A 38 -15.26 -5.15 -11.77
CA TYR A 38 -15.61 -5.99 -12.92
C TYR A 38 -16.19 -5.16 -14.07
N GLY A 39 -17.07 -4.21 -13.78
CA GLY A 39 -17.56 -3.23 -14.77
C GLY A 39 -16.44 -2.39 -15.38
N ALA A 40 -15.38 -2.08 -14.61
CA ALA A 40 -14.17 -1.43 -15.15
C ALA A 40 -13.41 -2.35 -16.13
N LEU A 41 -13.30 -3.64 -15.82
CA LEU A 41 -12.72 -4.64 -16.74
C LEU A 41 -13.51 -4.71 -18.05
N LEU A 42 -14.86 -4.80 -17.98
CA LEU A 42 -15.72 -4.84 -19.16
C LEU A 42 -15.54 -3.61 -20.04
N ARG A 43 -15.51 -2.41 -19.44
CA ARG A 43 -15.29 -1.16 -20.16
C ARG A 43 -13.93 -1.13 -20.87
N SER A 44 -12.90 -1.67 -20.25
CA SER A 44 -11.56 -1.78 -20.86
C SER A 44 -11.51 -2.80 -21.98
N ALA A 45 -12.20 -3.94 -21.82
CA ALA A 45 -12.33 -4.97 -22.84
C ALA A 45 -13.14 -4.51 -24.06
N GLU A 46 -14.19 -3.71 -23.87
CA GLU A 46 -14.98 -3.12 -24.95
C GLU A 46 -14.11 -2.19 -25.83
N LYS A 47 -13.27 -1.38 -25.19
CA LYS A 47 -12.40 -0.42 -25.89
C LYS A 47 -11.24 -1.08 -26.62
N ASN A 48 -10.58 -2.04 -25.98
CA ASN A 48 -9.35 -2.65 -26.45
C ASN A 48 -9.33 -4.18 -26.21
N PRO A 49 -10.23 -4.96 -26.86
CA PRO A 49 -10.43 -6.38 -26.55
C PRO A 49 -9.17 -7.24 -26.74
N ASP A 50 -8.38 -6.98 -27.75
CA ASP A 50 -7.24 -7.82 -28.14
C ASP A 50 -5.91 -7.32 -27.55
N LYS A 51 -5.95 -6.26 -26.71
CA LYS A 51 -4.79 -5.75 -26.00
C LYS A 51 -4.45 -6.65 -24.80
N CYS A 52 -3.16 -6.86 -24.56
CA CYS A 52 -2.68 -7.53 -23.35
C CYS A 52 -3.17 -6.81 -22.08
N ALA A 53 -3.93 -7.50 -21.25
CA ALA A 53 -4.38 -7.03 -19.95
C ALA A 53 -3.39 -7.46 -18.86
N ILE A 54 -3.05 -8.74 -18.82
CA ILE A 54 -2.13 -9.34 -17.84
C ILE A 54 -1.12 -10.22 -18.56
N GLU A 55 0.14 -10.07 -18.18
CA GLU A 55 1.21 -11.02 -18.44
C GLU A 55 1.90 -11.35 -17.11
N ASP A 56 2.15 -12.63 -16.82
CA ASP A 56 2.85 -13.01 -15.60
C ASP A 56 4.24 -13.62 -15.87
N ASP A 57 5.02 -13.76 -14.80
CA ASP A 57 6.40 -14.27 -14.89
C ASP A 57 6.49 -15.79 -15.15
N LEU A 58 5.35 -16.47 -15.36
CA LEU A 58 5.23 -17.83 -15.87
C LEU A 58 4.99 -17.87 -17.39
N GLY A 59 5.04 -16.72 -18.07
CA GLY A 59 4.89 -16.59 -19.50
C GLY A 59 3.46 -16.68 -20.02
N ARG A 60 2.46 -16.55 -19.15
CA ARG A 60 1.04 -16.55 -19.54
C ARG A 60 0.59 -15.14 -19.87
N VAL A 61 -0.10 -14.99 -20.97
CA VAL A 61 -0.58 -13.72 -21.50
C VAL A 61 -2.09 -13.79 -21.70
N PHE A 62 -2.81 -12.84 -21.16
CA PHE A 62 -4.25 -12.69 -21.34
C PHE A 62 -4.56 -11.33 -21.96
N THR A 63 -5.23 -11.34 -23.09
CA THR A 63 -5.89 -10.14 -23.62
C THR A 63 -7.07 -9.75 -22.74
N TYR A 64 -7.59 -8.53 -22.88
CA TYR A 64 -8.77 -8.11 -22.15
C TYR A 64 -9.98 -9.01 -22.43
N ARG A 65 -10.17 -9.46 -23.67
CA ARG A 65 -11.22 -10.42 -24.08
C ARG A 65 -11.06 -11.76 -23.36
N GLU A 66 -9.85 -12.30 -23.34
CA GLU A 66 -9.54 -13.57 -22.68
C GLU A 66 -9.69 -13.45 -21.17
N LEU A 67 -9.23 -12.34 -20.57
CA LEU A 67 -9.38 -12.12 -19.14
C LEU A 67 -10.84 -12.06 -18.72
N VAL A 68 -11.71 -11.37 -19.48
CA VAL A 68 -13.17 -11.39 -19.22
C VAL A 68 -13.70 -12.82 -19.28
N LYS A 69 -13.34 -13.58 -20.30
CA LYS A 69 -13.79 -14.99 -20.44
C LYS A 69 -13.38 -15.84 -19.25
N GLU A 70 -12.11 -15.78 -18.83
CA GLU A 70 -11.62 -16.56 -17.69
C GLU A 70 -12.26 -16.13 -16.36
N VAL A 71 -12.47 -14.84 -16.16
CA VAL A 71 -13.20 -14.30 -14.99
C VAL A 71 -14.64 -14.80 -14.96
N ASP A 72 -15.32 -14.81 -16.11
CA ASP A 72 -16.71 -15.26 -16.23
C ASP A 72 -16.85 -16.76 -15.96
N LEU A 73 -15.98 -17.56 -16.53
CA LEU A 73 -15.94 -19.02 -16.30
C LEU A 73 -15.65 -19.32 -14.82
N PHE A 74 -14.68 -18.64 -14.23
CA PHE A 74 -14.34 -18.87 -12.84
C PHE A 74 -15.45 -18.42 -11.89
N ALA A 75 -16.09 -17.27 -12.13
CA ALA A 75 -17.24 -16.81 -11.37
C ALA A 75 -18.42 -17.80 -11.44
N ALA A 76 -18.72 -18.32 -12.63
CA ALA A 76 -19.74 -19.35 -12.82
C ALA A 76 -19.41 -20.63 -12.01
N CYS A 77 -18.15 -21.07 -12.02
CA CYS A 77 -17.69 -22.20 -11.20
C CYS A 77 -17.94 -21.96 -9.71
N LEU A 78 -17.52 -20.80 -9.21
CA LEU A 78 -17.66 -20.47 -7.78
C LEU A 78 -19.15 -20.48 -7.36
N VAL A 79 -20.04 -20.00 -8.20
CA VAL A 79 -21.49 -19.98 -7.91
C VAL A 79 -22.11 -21.36 -8.06
N HIS A 80 -21.89 -22.06 -9.18
CA HIS A 80 -22.61 -23.31 -9.47
C HIS A 80 -22.06 -24.53 -8.72
N LYS A 81 -20.72 -24.64 -8.62
CA LYS A 81 -20.06 -25.78 -7.96
C LYS A 81 -19.91 -25.57 -6.44
N PHE A 82 -19.52 -24.37 -6.02
CA PHE A 82 -19.26 -24.08 -4.62
C PHE A 82 -20.40 -23.37 -3.90
N GLN A 83 -21.51 -23.03 -4.61
CA GLN A 83 -22.68 -22.35 -4.07
C GLN A 83 -22.36 -21.00 -3.43
N MET A 84 -21.31 -20.36 -3.92
CA MET A 84 -20.86 -19.04 -3.43
C MET A 84 -21.91 -17.97 -3.72
N LYS A 85 -22.08 -17.04 -2.79
CA LYS A 85 -23.11 -16.00 -2.83
C LYS A 85 -22.50 -14.61 -2.58
N LYS A 86 -23.26 -13.60 -2.98
CA LYS A 86 -23.00 -12.22 -2.62
C LYS A 86 -22.83 -12.08 -1.10
N GLY A 87 -21.77 -11.39 -0.67
CA GLY A 87 -21.43 -11.14 0.73
C GLY A 87 -20.64 -12.25 1.43
N ASP A 88 -20.42 -13.41 0.77
CA ASP A 88 -19.55 -14.45 1.33
C ASP A 88 -18.11 -13.94 1.45
N HIS A 89 -17.42 -14.34 2.54
CA HIS A 89 -16.03 -13.99 2.77
C HIS A 89 -15.11 -15.10 2.24
N VAL A 90 -14.26 -14.72 1.29
CA VAL A 90 -13.37 -15.65 0.57
C VAL A 90 -11.92 -15.27 0.82
N GLY A 91 -11.18 -16.10 1.50
CA GLY A 91 -9.74 -15.91 1.69
C GLY A 91 -9.00 -16.02 0.35
N LEU A 92 -8.13 -15.07 0.05
CA LEU A 92 -7.18 -15.13 -1.08
C LEU A 92 -5.76 -15.22 -0.52
N MET A 93 -5.16 -16.39 -0.56
CA MET A 93 -3.76 -16.64 -0.20
C MET A 93 -2.97 -17.10 -1.42
N LEU A 94 -2.92 -16.23 -2.41
CA LEU A 94 -2.29 -16.44 -3.71
C LEU A 94 -1.08 -15.51 -3.87
N TYR A 95 -0.03 -16.01 -4.51
CA TYR A 95 1.06 -15.16 -4.98
C TYR A 95 0.60 -14.25 -6.13
N GLY A 96 1.44 -13.29 -6.53
CA GLY A 96 1.17 -12.39 -7.65
C GLY A 96 1.21 -13.14 -8.98
N SER A 97 0.05 -13.60 -9.45
CA SER A 97 -0.09 -14.37 -10.70
C SER A 97 -1.43 -14.04 -11.39
N SER A 98 -1.62 -14.56 -12.58
CA SER A 98 -2.88 -14.41 -13.31
C SER A 98 -4.07 -15.00 -12.54
N GLU A 99 -3.87 -16.09 -11.78
CA GLU A 99 -4.89 -16.68 -10.92
C GLU A 99 -5.40 -15.70 -9.86
N PHE A 100 -4.50 -14.92 -9.25
CA PHE A 100 -4.91 -13.89 -8.29
C PHE A 100 -5.84 -12.86 -8.96
N GLY A 101 -5.45 -12.37 -10.14
CA GLY A 101 -6.23 -11.36 -10.88
C GLY A 101 -7.61 -11.88 -11.27
N ILE A 102 -7.68 -13.10 -11.83
CA ILE A 102 -8.94 -13.75 -12.24
C ILE A 102 -9.82 -14.01 -11.01
N ALA A 103 -9.26 -14.60 -9.95
CA ALA A 103 -10.00 -14.87 -8.72
C ALA A 103 -10.58 -13.59 -8.10
N PHE A 104 -9.78 -12.56 -7.96
CA PHE A 104 -10.23 -11.27 -7.42
C PHE A 104 -11.40 -10.68 -8.22
N LEU A 105 -11.28 -10.61 -9.56
CA LEU A 105 -12.32 -10.04 -10.42
C LEU A 105 -13.58 -10.91 -10.46
N ALA A 106 -13.45 -12.24 -10.36
CA ALA A 106 -14.59 -13.16 -10.25
C ALA A 106 -15.35 -12.95 -8.94
N LEU A 107 -14.66 -12.77 -7.81
CA LEU A 107 -15.29 -12.43 -6.53
C LEU A 107 -16.02 -11.09 -6.59
N VAL A 108 -15.41 -10.07 -7.23
CA VAL A 108 -16.09 -8.78 -7.46
C VAL A 108 -17.37 -8.96 -8.27
N LYS A 109 -17.34 -9.77 -9.34
CA LYS A 109 -18.54 -10.06 -10.17
C LYS A 109 -19.64 -10.72 -9.36
N ILE A 110 -19.32 -11.67 -8.49
CA ILE A 110 -20.27 -12.35 -7.60
C ILE A 110 -20.79 -11.40 -6.50
N GLY A 111 -20.05 -10.35 -6.18
CA GLY A 111 -20.29 -9.50 -5.00
C GLY A 111 -19.85 -10.14 -3.69
N ALA A 112 -18.93 -11.11 -3.75
CA ALA A 112 -18.27 -11.70 -2.58
C ALA A 112 -17.11 -10.80 -2.10
N VAL A 113 -16.71 -10.96 -0.84
CA VAL A 113 -15.65 -10.15 -0.22
C VAL A 113 -14.33 -10.90 -0.28
N ALA A 114 -13.38 -10.40 -1.04
CA ALA A 114 -12.02 -10.93 -1.08
C ALA A 114 -11.28 -10.57 0.22
N VAL A 115 -11.02 -11.57 1.06
CA VAL A 115 -10.19 -11.42 2.26
C VAL A 115 -8.75 -11.73 1.90
N VAL A 116 -7.95 -10.72 1.65
CA VAL A 116 -6.61 -10.89 1.10
C VAL A 116 -5.63 -11.22 2.22
N LEU A 117 -5.07 -12.43 2.21
CA LEU A 117 -4.20 -12.97 3.24
C LEU A 117 -2.72 -12.82 2.86
N PRO A 118 -1.86 -12.36 3.80
CA PRO A 118 -0.44 -12.17 3.51
C PRO A 118 0.32 -13.49 3.35
N THR A 119 0.83 -13.78 2.16
CA THR A 119 1.62 -14.99 1.85
C THR A 119 2.98 -15.06 2.55
N LYS A 120 3.39 -14.00 3.24
CA LYS A 120 4.62 -13.95 4.06
C LYS A 120 4.39 -14.26 5.54
N TYR A 121 3.14 -14.40 5.97
CA TYR A 121 2.82 -14.76 7.34
C TYR A 121 3.10 -16.25 7.59
N GLN A 122 3.28 -16.58 8.86
CA GLN A 122 3.34 -17.97 9.31
C GLN A 122 1.94 -18.52 9.53
N GLU A 123 1.79 -19.84 9.57
CA GLU A 123 0.50 -20.51 9.74
C GLU A 123 -0.27 -19.98 10.96
N GLN A 124 0.37 -19.82 12.11
CA GLN A 124 -0.27 -19.31 13.32
C GLN A 124 -0.81 -17.88 13.20
N GLU A 125 -0.15 -17.03 12.39
CA GLU A 125 -0.62 -15.67 12.12
C GLU A 125 -1.85 -15.69 11.22
N ILE A 126 -1.91 -16.63 10.27
CA ILE A 126 -3.05 -16.84 9.37
C ILE A 126 -4.25 -17.38 10.14
N ASP A 127 -4.06 -18.28 11.10
CA ASP A 127 -5.15 -18.83 11.92
C ASP A 127 -5.99 -17.74 12.56
N ALA A 128 -5.34 -16.76 13.17
CA ALA A 128 -6.03 -15.62 13.79
C ALA A 128 -6.84 -14.80 12.78
N LEU A 129 -6.40 -14.71 11.53
CA LEU A 129 -7.12 -13.98 10.47
C LEU A 129 -8.31 -14.79 9.95
N VAL A 130 -8.16 -16.11 9.77
CA VAL A 130 -9.25 -17.02 9.34
C VAL A 130 -10.44 -16.94 10.29
N GLU A 131 -10.16 -17.03 11.59
CA GLU A 131 -11.19 -16.95 12.63
C GLU A 131 -11.84 -15.56 12.70
N HIS A 132 -11.01 -14.51 12.62
CA HIS A 132 -11.52 -13.13 12.72
C HIS A 132 -12.40 -12.73 11.51
N ALA A 133 -12.04 -13.20 10.31
CA ALA A 133 -12.72 -12.85 9.06
C ALA A 133 -13.97 -13.66 8.76
N ASP A 134 -14.34 -14.67 9.55
CA ASP A 134 -15.46 -15.60 9.27
C ASP A 134 -15.40 -16.18 7.85
N LEU A 135 -14.25 -16.72 7.47
CA LEU A 135 -14.07 -17.29 6.14
C LEU A 135 -14.96 -18.52 5.93
N GLN A 136 -15.66 -18.56 4.79
CA GLN A 136 -16.38 -19.75 4.31
C GLN A 136 -15.58 -20.50 3.25
N TYR A 137 -14.74 -19.79 2.51
CA TYR A 137 -13.95 -20.30 1.39
C TYR A 137 -12.52 -19.80 1.47
N ILE A 138 -11.59 -20.60 0.93
CA ILE A 138 -10.20 -20.21 0.72
C ILE A 138 -9.75 -20.59 -0.70
N LEU A 139 -9.19 -19.62 -1.40
CA LEU A 139 -8.45 -19.78 -2.64
C LEU A 139 -6.97 -19.60 -2.30
N CYS A 140 -6.16 -20.64 -2.47
CA CYS A 140 -4.75 -20.56 -2.08
C CYS A 140 -3.83 -21.23 -3.10
N ASP A 141 -2.57 -20.82 -3.13
CA ASP A 141 -1.51 -21.63 -3.73
C ASP A 141 -1.40 -22.97 -2.97
N THR A 142 -1.06 -24.04 -3.67
CA THR A 142 -0.88 -25.38 -3.07
C THR A 142 0.14 -25.40 -1.93
N ASP A 143 1.08 -24.45 -1.91
CA ASP A 143 2.05 -24.29 -0.82
C ASP A 143 1.39 -24.05 0.55
N PHE A 144 0.17 -23.51 0.56
CA PHE A 144 -0.58 -23.16 1.77
C PHE A 144 -1.76 -24.09 2.06
N GLU A 145 -2.13 -24.97 1.16
CA GLU A 145 -3.34 -25.81 1.27
C GLU A 145 -3.42 -26.57 2.59
N GLU A 146 -2.30 -27.15 3.03
CA GLU A 146 -2.23 -27.95 4.26
C GLU A 146 -2.59 -27.15 5.51
N TRP A 147 -2.30 -25.86 5.53
CA TRP A 147 -2.62 -24.98 6.69
C TRP A 147 -4.13 -24.87 6.92
N PHE A 148 -4.95 -25.04 5.89
CA PHE A 148 -6.39 -24.85 5.96
C PHE A 148 -7.16 -26.15 6.18
N ARG A 149 -6.58 -27.33 5.99
CA ARG A 149 -7.25 -28.63 6.14
C ARG A 149 -7.80 -28.92 7.54
N LYS A 150 -7.28 -28.25 8.55
CA LYS A 150 -7.80 -28.33 9.94
C LYS A 150 -9.18 -27.69 10.13
N TYR A 151 -9.58 -26.77 9.23
CA TYR A 151 -10.88 -26.09 9.28
C TYR A 151 -11.92 -26.87 8.50
N LYS A 152 -12.67 -27.75 9.18
CA LYS A 152 -13.63 -28.69 8.55
C LYS A 152 -14.78 -28.02 7.80
N THR A 153 -15.13 -26.77 8.14
CA THR A 153 -16.22 -26.01 7.53
C THR A 153 -15.75 -25.12 6.37
N LEU A 154 -14.45 -24.95 6.22
CA LEU A 154 -13.86 -24.12 5.18
C LEU A 154 -13.76 -24.91 3.87
N GLN A 155 -14.33 -24.39 2.79
CA GLN A 155 -14.16 -24.97 1.47
C GLN A 155 -12.84 -24.47 0.86
N ILE A 156 -11.95 -25.42 0.54
CA ILE A 156 -10.60 -25.15 0.05
C ILE A 156 -10.56 -25.34 -1.46
N MET A 157 -10.08 -24.32 -2.17
CA MET A 157 -9.76 -24.37 -3.59
C MET A 157 -8.29 -24.01 -3.74
N SER A 158 -7.46 -24.94 -4.18
CA SER A 158 -6.03 -24.69 -4.38
C SER A 158 -5.70 -24.62 -5.86
N CYS A 159 -4.68 -23.82 -6.18
CA CYS A 159 -4.10 -23.77 -7.51
C CYS A 159 -2.58 -23.89 -7.41
N LYS A 160 -1.96 -24.47 -8.42
CA LYS A 160 -0.51 -24.48 -8.60
C LYS A 160 -0.21 -23.85 -9.95
N PRO A 161 0.11 -22.55 -9.98
CA PRO A 161 0.47 -21.87 -11.22
C PRO A 161 1.62 -22.59 -11.93
N GLN A 162 1.47 -22.85 -13.23
CA GLN A 162 2.43 -23.54 -14.08
C GLN A 162 2.74 -22.72 -15.33
N GLU A 163 3.89 -22.97 -15.95
CA GLU A 163 4.22 -22.35 -17.24
C GLU A 163 3.19 -22.76 -18.31
N GLY A 164 2.67 -21.77 -19.02
CA GLY A 164 1.78 -21.93 -20.17
C GLY A 164 0.34 -22.30 -19.84
N GLU A 165 0.02 -22.69 -18.62
CA GLU A 165 -1.33 -23.16 -18.25
C GLU A 165 -1.93 -22.40 -17.08
N LEU A 166 -3.24 -22.11 -17.18
CA LEU A 166 -4.03 -21.61 -16.07
C LEU A 166 -4.60 -22.79 -15.28
N VAL A 167 -4.15 -22.97 -14.04
CA VAL A 167 -4.52 -24.15 -13.25
C VAL A 167 -5.35 -23.76 -12.03
N PHE A 168 -6.66 -23.63 -12.21
CA PHE A 168 -7.61 -23.88 -11.13
C PHE A 168 -8.10 -25.33 -11.26
N HIS A 169 -7.72 -26.22 -10.36
CA HIS A 169 -8.15 -27.63 -10.35
C HIS A 169 -9.67 -27.82 -10.34
N SER A 170 -10.41 -26.73 -10.18
CA SER A 170 -11.87 -26.72 -10.14
C SER A 170 -12.52 -26.48 -11.50
N LEU A 171 -11.75 -26.11 -12.54
CA LEU A 171 -12.30 -25.69 -13.84
C LEU A 171 -12.58 -26.86 -14.81
N GLU A 172 -12.07 -28.06 -14.55
CA GLU A 172 -12.16 -29.22 -15.47
C GLU A 172 -13.60 -29.64 -15.84
N ASP A 173 -14.61 -29.22 -15.08
CA ASP A 173 -16.02 -29.58 -15.27
C ASP A 173 -16.93 -28.40 -15.70
N ILE A 174 -16.38 -27.27 -16.18
CA ILE A 174 -17.19 -26.04 -16.35
C ILE A 174 -17.55 -25.79 -17.82
N GLU A 175 -17.00 -26.51 -18.78
CA GLU A 175 -17.40 -26.37 -20.17
C GLU A 175 -18.91 -26.61 -20.32
N GLY A 176 -19.66 -25.54 -20.58
CA GLY A 176 -21.10 -25.58 -20.79
C GLY A 176 -21.98 -25.05 -19.66
N GLN A 177 -21.42 -24.55 -18.55
CA GLN A 177 -22.23 -23.87 -17.53
C GLN A 177 -22.62 -22.45 -17.97
N ALA A 178 -23.83 -22.03 -17.57
CA ALA A 178 -24.33 -20.69 -17.89
C ALA A 178 -23.49 -19.62 -17.18
N VAL A 179 -23.07 -18.59 -17.91
CA VAL A 179 -22.43 -17.41 -17.35
C VAL A 179 -23.41 -16.73 -16.40
N ILE A 180 -22.94 -16.30 -15.26
CA ILE A 180 -23.75 -15.57 -14.28
C ILE A 180 -23.78 -14.07 -14.60
N ASP A 181 -24.88 -13.40 -14.28
CA ASP A 181 -24.91 -11.94 -14.28
C ASP A 181 -24.09 -11.37 -13.14
N GLU A 182 -23.62 -10.12 -13.30
CA GLU A 182 -22.93 -9.40 -12.24
C GLU A 182 -23.89 -9.12 -11.08
N GLN A 183 -23.48 -9.46 -9.86
CA GLN A 183 -24.27 -9.29 -8.63
C GLN A 183 -23.67 -8.21 -7.70
N GLY A 184 -22.43 -7.80 -7.96
CA GLY A 184 -21.76 -6.72 -7.23
C GLY A 184 -22.40 -5.36 -7.49
N GLY A 185 -22.30 -4.45 -6.53
CA GLY A 185 -22.79 -3.08 -6.63
C GLY A 185 -21.78 -2.06 -6.12
N TYR A 186 -22.02 -0.79 -6.43
CA TYR A 186 -21.13 0.34 -6.15
C TYR A 186 -20.70 0.45 -4.68
N GLU A 187 -21.64 0.26 -3.75
CA GLU A 187 -21.42 0.38 -2.31
C GLU A 187 -21.07 -0.94 -1.63
N ASP A 188 -21.05 -2.05 -2.37
CA ASP A 188 -20.76 -3.36 -1.79
C ASP A 188 -19.29 -3.45 -1.34
N PRO A 189 -19.02 -4.06 -0.18
CA PRO A 189 -17.67 -4.48 0.21
C PRO A 189 -17.08 -5.43 -0.84
N VAL A 190 -15.84 -5.17 -1.27
CA VAL A 190 -15.15 -6.04 -2.23
C VAL A 190 -13.88 -6.63 -1.66
N VAL A 191 -13.27 -5.94 -0.68
CA VAL A 191 -12.01 -6.36 -0.07
C VAL A 191 -12.06 -6.17 1.44
N MET A 192 -11.53 -7.16 2.14
CA MET A 192 -11.10 -7.02 3.53
C MET A 192 -9.60 -7.23 3.60
N MET A 193 -8.87 -6.25 4.12
CA MET A 193 -7.41 -6.31 4.30
C MET A 193 -7.06 -6.14 5.75
N PHE A 194 -6.23 -7.04 6.27
CA PHE A 194 -5.76 -6.95 7.64
C PHE A 194 -4.55 -6.04 7.77
N THR A 195 -4.64 -5.09 8.70
CA THR A 195 -3.51 -4.22 9.05
C THR A 195 -3.01 -4.56 10.44
N SER A 196 -1.69 -4.49 10.63
CA SER A 196 -1.06 -4.61 11.94
C SER A 196 -1.48 -3.42 12.81
N GLY A 197 -2.54 -3.61 13.59
CA GLY A 197 -3.02 -2.60 14.54
C GLY A 197 -1.98 -2.28 15.61
N THR A 198 -2.23 -1.19 16.33
CA THR A 198 -1.44 -0.80 17.52
C THR A 198 -1.72 -1.71 18.73
N THR A 199 -2.85 -2.44 18.67
CA THR A 199 -3.32 -3.42 19.64
C THR A 199 -2.90 -4.83 19.23
N SER A 200 -3.02 -5.80 20.12
CA SER A 200 -2.67 -7.21 19.89
C SER A 200 -3.46 -7.91 18.78
N GLN A 201 -4.50 -7.30 18.25
CA GLN A 201 -5.35 -7.86 17.20
C GLN A 201 -5.20 -7.09 15.88
N SER A 202 -5.04 -7.81 14.77
CA SER A 202 -5.10 -7.27 13.42
C SER A 202 -6.51 -6.74 13.13
N LYS A 203 -6.61 -5.61 12.42
CA LYS A 203 -7.89 -4.97 12.07
C LYS A 203 -8.23 -5.25 10.61
N GLY A 204 -9.41 -5.81 10.36
CA GLY A 204 -9.93 -6.03 9.01
C GLY A 204 -10.53 -4.75 8.43
N VAL A 205 -9.81 -4.08 7.55
CA VAL A 205 -10.25 -2.87 6.83
C VAL A 205 -11.20 -3.28 5.71
N ILE A 206 -12.44 -2.77 5.71
CA ILE A 206 -13.44 -3.06 4.68
C ILE A 206 -13.41 -1.96 3.62
N LEU A 207 -13.15 -2.35 2.37
CA LEU A 207 -13.12 -1.48 1.21
C LEU A 207 -14.25 -1.87 0.24
N THR A 208 -14.89 -0.86 -0.35
CA THR A 208 -16.01 -1.02 -1.28
C THR A 208 -15.58 -0.83 -2.73
N ASN A 209 -16.44 -1.19 -3.69
CA ASN A 209 -16.19 -0.91 -5.10
C ASN A 209 -15.93 0.57 -5.35
N TYR A 210 -16.74 1.47 -4.77
CA TYR A 210 -16.54 2.91 -5.00
C TYR A 210 -15.21 3.44 -4.44
N ASN A 211 -14.68 2.84 -3.36
CA ASN A 211 -13.37 3.21 -2.85
C ASN A 211 -12.27 2.91 -3.89
N PHE A 212 -12.29 1.68 -4.44
CA PHE A 212 -11.33 1.26 -5.47
C PHE A 212 -11.45 2.08 -6.76
N LEU A 213 -12.67 2.27 -7.25
CA LEU A 213 -12.93 3.00 -8.49
C LEU A 213 -12.51 4.47 -8.37
N HIS A 214 -12.81 5.10 -7.23
CA HIS A 214 -12.38 6.47 -6.99
C HIS A 214 -10.84 6.57 -6.91
N ALA A 215 -10.20 5.65 -6.18
CA ALA A 215 -8.75 5.61 -6.07
C ALA A 215 -8.08 5.42 -7.44
N ALA A 216 -8.57 4.49 -8.27
CA ALA A 216 -8.07 4.25 -9.61
C ALA A 216 -8.23 5.49 -10.51
N ALA A 217 -9.40 6.14 -10.51
CA ALA A 217 -9.64 7.35 -11.27
C ALA A 217 -8.77 8.54 -10.81
N ALA A 218 -8.54 8.67 -9.50
CA ALA A 218 -7.66 9.69 -8.95
C ALA A 218 -6.20 9.46 -9.36
N TYR A 219 -5.70 8.22 -9.26
CA TYR A 219 -4.37 7.87 -9.75
C TYR A 219 -4.23 8.12 -11.25
N GLN A 220 -5.23 7.66 -12.04
CA GLN A 220 -5.24 7.89 -13.47
C GLN A 220 -5.13 9.38 -13.81
N ALA A 221 -5.92 10.23 -13.16
CA ALA A 221 -5.91 11.66 -13.37
C ALA A 221 -4.58 12.31 -12.93
N CYS A 222 -4.07 11.96 -11.75
CA CYS A 222 -2.87 12.57 -11.19
C CYS A 222 -1.58 12.18 -11.90
N PHE A 223 -1.46 10.95 -12.43
CA PHE A 223 -0.28 10.45 -13.14
C PHE A 223 -0.46 10.38 -14.65
N HIS A 224 -1.59 10.90 -15.16
CA HIS A 224 -1.90 10.89 -16.60
C HIS A 224 -1.80 9.48 -17.21
N ILE A 225 -2.27 8.46 -16.47
CA ILE A 225 -2.26 7.07 -16.94
C ILE A 225 -3.31 6.89 -18.04
N THR A 226 -2.91 6.26 -19.10
CA THR A 226 -3.75 5.93 -20.27
C THR A 226 -3.78 4.42 -20.51
N SER A 227 -4.56 3.99 -21.49
CA SER A 227 -4.50 2.60 -21.95
C SER A 227 -3.15 2.22 -22.55
N ASP A 228 -2.35 3.16 -23.02
CA ASP A 228 -1.02 2.88 -23.61
C ASP A 228 0.05 2.61 -22.54
N ASP A 229 -0.25 2.91 -21.30
CA ASP A 229 0.67 2.65 -20.19
C ASP A 229 0.67 1.19 -19.74
N SER A 230 1.77 0.80 -19.13
CA SER A 230 1.94 -0.51 -18.52
C SER A 230 2.65 -0.41 -17.16
N ALA A 231 2.36 -1.35 -16.27
CA ALA A 231 3.01 -1.43 -14.97
C ALA A 231 3.51 -2.83 -14.66
N VAL A 232 4.66 -2.91 -13.99
CA VAL A 232 5.06 -4.12 -13.29
C VAL A 232 4.62 -4.02 -11.82
N ILE A 233 4.15 -5.13 -11.24
CA ILE A 233 3.78 -5.21 -9.82
C ILE A 233 4.96 -5.76 -9.01
N PRO A 234 5.82 -4.90 -8.42
CA PRO A 234 6.99 -5.33 -7.66
C PRO A 234 6.71 -5.57 -6.18
N VAL A 235 5.46 -5.38 -5.77
CA VAL A 235 4.99 -5.49 -4.38
C VAL A 235 3.88 -6.52 -4.28
N PRO A 236 3.71 -7.20 -3.13
CA PRO A 236 2.67 -8.21 -2.99
C PRO A 236 1.26 -7.66 -3.24
N THR A 237 0.40 -8.46 -3.88
CA THR A 237 -1.00 -8.12 -4.16
C THR A 237 -1.89 -8.08 -2.90
N TYR A 238 -1.44 -8.67 -1.79
CA TYR A 238 -2.09 -8.52 -0.48
C TYR A 238 -1.81 -7.17 0.19
N MET A 239 -1.00 -6.30 -0.43
CA MET A 239 -0.82 -4.91 -0.02
C MET A 239 -1.69 -3.98 -0.86
N ILE A 240 -2.23 -2.93 -0.23
CA ILE A 240 -3.12 -1.99 -0.94
C ILE A 240 -2.44 -1.32 -2.13
N THR A 241 -1.13 -1.11 -2.11
CA THR A 241 -0.36 -0.59 -3.25
C THR A 241 -0.39 -1.58 -4.43
N GLY A 242 -0.17 -2.86 -4.19
CA GLY A 242 -0.23 -3.89 -5.25
C GLY A 242 -1.63 -4.05 -5.82
N LEU A 243 -2.63 -4.10 -4.94
CA LEU A 243 -4.00 -4.38 -5.35
C LEU A 243 -4.72 -3.16 -5.93
N SER A 244 -4.69 -2.00 -5.27
CA SER A 244 -5.42 -0.81 -5.71
C SER A 244 -4.60 0.07 -6.64
N ALA A 245 -3.37 0.45 -6.21
CA ALA A 245 -2.57 1.45 -6.93
C ALA A 245 -1.86 0.89 -8.18
N LEU A 246 -1.84 -0.43 -8.37
CA LEU A 246 -1.29 -1.07 -9.56
C LEU A 246 -2.35 -1.91 -10.25
N PHE A 247 -2.77 -3.05 -9.68
CA PHE A 247 -3.73 -3.94 -10.35
C PHE A 247 -5.04 -3.22 -10.68
N GLY A 248 -5.73 -2.65 -9.69
CA GLY A 248 -7.00 -1.96 -9.88
C GLY A 248 -6.91 -0.75 -10.82
N LEU A 249 -5.85 0.06 -10.68
CA LEU A 249 -5.59 1.20 -11.55
C LEU A 249 -5.50 0.78 -13.02
N PHE A 250 -4.68 -0.24 -13.34
CA PHE A 250 -4.42 -0.62 -14.73
C PHE A 250 -5.58 -1.37 -15.37
N ILE A 251 -6.35 -2.18 -14.60
CA ILE A 251 -7.65 -2.71 -15.07
C ILE A 251 -8.62 -1.57 -15.40
N TYR A 252 -8.71 -0.55 -14.55
CA TYR A 252 -9.58 0.62 -14.76
C TYR A 252 -9.16 1.45 -15.98
N ALA A 253 -7.86 1.67 -16.17
CA ALA A 253 -7.30 2.48 -17.25
C ALA A 253 -7.25 1.76 -18.61
N GLY A 254 -7.35 0.43 -18.64
CA GLY A 254 -7.17 -0.39 -19.84
C GLY A 254 -5.70 -0.57 -20.23
N GLY A 255 -4.77 -0.45 -19.29
CA GLY A 255 -3.34 -0.62 -19.49
C GLY A 255 -2.89 -2.09 -19.37
N THR A 256 -1.59 -2.36 -19.46
CA THR A 256 -1.02 -3.71 -19.33
C THR A 256 -0.39 -3.90 -17.95
N ILE A 257 -0.62 -5.07 -17.33
CA ILE A 257 -0.09 -5.42 -16.02
C ILE A 257 0.89 -6.59 -16.16
N TYR A 258 2.13 -6.39 -15.68
CA TYR A 258 3.12 -7.46 -15.55
C TYR A 258 3.17 -7.94 -14.10
N MET A 259 2.78 -9.21 -13.85
CA MET A 259 2.70 -9.80 -12.52
C MET A 259 3.89 -10.71 -12.25
N HIS A 260 4.51 -10.54 -11.10
CA HIS A 260 5.61 -11.39 -10.63
C HIS A 260 5.21 -12.09 -9.34
N ARG A 261 5.38 -13.42 -9.30
CA ARG A 261 5.12 -14.20 -8.07
C ARG A 261 6.02 -13.78 -6.92
N PHE A 262 7.28 -13.50 -7.24
CA PHE A 262 8.28 -13.11 -6.25
C PHE A 262 9.07 -11.90 -6.74
N PHE A 263 9.25 -10.94 -5.87
CA PHE A 263 10.11 -9.81 -6.15
C PHE A 263 11.58 -10.26 -6.26
N LYS A 264 12.20 -9.93 -7.40
CA LYS A 264 13.65 -9.97 -7.63
C LYS A 264 14.02 -8.73 -8.44
N ALA A 265 14.97 -7.94 -7.95
CA ALA A 265 15.31 -6.64 -8.55
C ALA A 265 15.74 -6.77 -10.02
N ASP A 266 16.60 -7.73 -10.32
CA ASP A 266 17.08 -8.03 -11.68
C ASP A 266 15.93 -8.42 -12.63
N LYS A 267 14.98 -9.24 -12.16
CA LYS A 267 13.82 -9.66 -12.97
C LYS A 267 12.86 -8.51 -13.23
N VAL A 268 12.61 -7.67 -12.22
CA VAL A 268 11.76 -6.48 -12.38
C VAL A 268 12.38 -5.51 -13.38
N LEU A 269 13.68 -5.22 -13.27
CA LEU A 269 14.38 -4.34 -14.20
C LEU A 269 14.44 -4.92 -15.61
N LYS A 270 14.65 -6.24 -15.75
CA LYS A 270 14.58 -6.93 -17.03
C LYS A 270 13.18 -6.83 -17.65
N CYS A 271 12.13 -7.03 -16.87
CA CYS A 271 10.75 -6.84 -17.34
C CYS A 271 10.52 -5.41 -17.84
N ILE A 272 10.95 -4.39 -17.08
CA ILE A 272 10.83 -2.99 -17.50
C ILE A 272 11.53 -2.75 -18.83
N GLN A 273 12.74 -3.28 -19.01
CA GLN A 273 13.53 -3.13 -20.23
C GLN A 273 12.90 -3.86 -21.42
N ASP A 274 12.55 -5.13 -21.26
CA ASP A 274 12.10 -6.00 -22.36
C ASP A 274 10.66 -5.70 -22.79
N LYS A 275 9.81 -5.33 -21.83
CA LYS A 275 8.37 -5.08 -22.03
C LYS A 275 8.03 -3.59 -22.17
N HIS A 276 9.03 -2.73 -22.09
CA HIS A 276 8.85 -1.28 -22.20
C HIS A 276 7.84 -0.72 -21.17
N VAL A 277 7.95 -1.17 -19.93
CA VAL A 277 7.06 -0.72 -18.83
C VAL A 277 7.20 0.79 -18.63
N THR A 278 6.08 1.47 -18.43
CA THR A 278 6.02 2.94 -18.36
C THR A 278 5.84 3.49 -16.93
N PHE A 279 5.30 2.68 -16.03
CA PHE A 279 4.95 3.09 -14.67
C PHE A 279 5.31 2.02 -13.64
N MET A 280 5.75 2.47 -12.46
CA MET A 280 5.94 1.59 -11.30
C MET A 280 5.59 2.33 -10.00
N HIS A 281 4.94 1.63 -9.06
CA HIS A 281 4.68 2.12 -7.71
C HIS A 281 5.19 1.12 -6.68
N ALA A 282 6.06 1.58 -5.78
CA ALA A 282 6.69 0.72 -4.80
C ALA A 282 7.01 1.45 -3.47
N ALA A 283 7.45 0.67 -2.48
CA ALA A 283 8.01 1.21 -1.24
C ALA A 283 9.50 1.57 -1.41
N PRO A 284 10.07 2.42 -0.54
CA PRO A 284 11.49 2.80 -0.60
C PRO A 284 12.47 1.63 -0.64
N THR A 285 12.18 0.55 0.09
CA THR A 285 13.00 -0.67 0.09
C THR A 285 13.14 -1.31 -1.29
N VAL A 286 12.07 -1.31 -2.09
CA VAL A 286 12.12 -1.81 -3.47
C VAL A 286 13.08 -0.97 -4.29
N TYR A 287 12.95 0.36 -4.24
CA TYR A 287 13.84 1.27 -4.97
C TYR A 287 15.30 1.14 -4.55
N THR A 288 15.57 0.92 -3.25
CA THR A 288 16.93 0.66 -2.75
C THR A 288 17.52 -0.59 -3.42
N LEU A 289 16.76 -1.69 -3.49
CA LEU A 289 17.20 -2.92 -4.13
C LEU A 289 17.37 -2.78 -5.66
N LEU A 290 16.53 -1.96 -6.31
CA LEU A 290 16.70 -1.67 -7.74
C LEU A 290 17.97 -0.84 -8.02
N LEU A 291 18.30 0.11 -7.13
CA LEU A 291 19.51 0.90 -7.24
C LEU A 291 20.81 0.06 -7.08
N GLU A 292 20.78 -1.08 -6.40
CA GLU A 292 21.91 -2.00 -6.33
C GLU A 292 22.23 -2.65 -7.70
N GLU A 293 21.23 -2.75 -8.57
CA GLU A 293 21.31 -3.40 -9.89
C GLU A 293 21.46 -2.40 -11.05
N TRP A 294 21.48 -1.08 -10.82
CA TRP A 294 21.41 -0.03 -11.85
C TRP A 294 22.49 -0.15 -12.93
N ASN A 295 23.72 -0.59 -12.55
CA ASN A 295 24.82 -0.76 -13.50
C ASN A 295 24.54 -1.82 -14.58
N LYS A 296 23.68 -2.81 -14.29
CA LYS A 296 23.26 -3.84 -15.25
C LYS A 296 22.16 -3.33 -16.17
N PHE A 297 21.41 -2.31 -15.73
CA PHE A 297 20.28 -1.71 -16.44
C PHE A 297 20.43 -0.17 -16.53
N PRO A 298 21.49 0.34 -17.22
CA PRO A 298 21.83 1.76 -17.17
C PRO A 298 20.82 2.66 -17.87
N LYS A 299 19.90 2.09 -18.66
CA LYS A 299 18.87 2.83 -19.42
C LYS A 299 17.55 2.09 -19.41
N LEU A 300 16.50 2.77 -18.99
CA LEU A 300 15.12 2.30 -19.01
C LEU A 300 14.24 3.38 -19.68
N PRO A 301 14.35 3.60 -20.99
CA PRO A 301 13.79 4.77 -21.66
C PRO A 301 12.26 4.82 -21.68
N SER A 302 11.59 3.68 -21.51
CA SER A 302 10.13 3.60 -21.46
C SER A 302 9.54 4.04 -20.12
N LEU A 303 10.33 3.91 -19.02
CA LEU A 303 9.85 4.18 -17.68
C LEU A 303 9.73 5.69 -17.46
N ARG A 304 8.50 6.21 -17.50
CA ARG A 304 8.24 7.65 -17.44
C ARG A 304 7.89 8.16 -16.05
N CYS A 305 7.38 7.29 -15.17
CA CYS A 305 6.88 7.70 -13.86
C CYS A 305 7.11 6.63 -12.80
N LEU A 306 7.67 7.05 -11.68
CA LEU A 306 7.86 6.27 -10.47
C LEU A 306 7.06 6.90 -9.33
N ALA A 307 6.21 6.11 -8.67
CA ALA A 307 5.50 6.52 -7.48
C ALA A 307 6.05 5.79 -6.25
N CYS A 308 6.33 6.51 -5.17
CA CYS A 308 6.88 5.94 -3.94
C CYS A 308 5.96 6.21 -2.76
N GLY A 309 5.55 5.13 -2.07
CA GLY A 309 4.64 5.21 -0.92
C GLY A 309 4.92 4.18 0.16
N GLY A 310 4.07 4.18 1.20
CA GLY A 310 4.20 3.25 2.33
C GLY A 310 5.15 3.70 3.43
N SER A 311 6.23 4.40 3.09
CA SER A 311 7.11 5.14 3.99
C SER A 311 7.81 6.25 3.23
N ARG A 312 8.52 7.12 3.95
CA ARG A 312 9.22 8.24 3.33
C ARG A 312 10.47 7.75 2.59
N MET A 313 10.67 8.24 1.37
CA MET A 313 11.90 8.06 0.61
C MET A 313 12.93 9.13 1.00
N GLN A 314 14.18 8.72 1.16
CA GLN A 314 15.29 9.62 1.49
C GLN A 314 15.66 10.48 0.28
N LYS A 315 16.01 11.73 0.52
CA LYS A 315 16.40 12.68 -0.51
C LYS A 315 17.56 12.16 -1.37
N GLU A 316 18.58 11.63 -0.73
CA GLU A 316 19.78 11.10 -1.38
C GLU A 316 19.46 9.93 -2.34
N LYS A 317 18.46 9.13 -2.00
CA LYS A 317 17.99 8.03 -2.87
C LYS A 317 17.17 8.56 -4.04
N ILE A 318 16.37 9.62 -3.84
CA ILE A 318 15.65 10.30 -4.94
C ILE A 318 16.65 10.92 -5.92
N GLU A 319 17.72 11.55 -5.42
CA GLU A 319 18.80 12.11 -6.23
C GLU A 319 19.52 11.02 -7.05
N LYS A 320 19.84 9.88 -6.45
CA LYS A 320 20.43 8.72 -7.15
C LYS A 320 19.49 8.14 -8.23
N ILE A 321 18.18 8.08 -7.97
CA ILE A 321 17.20 7.63 -8.98
C ILE A 321 17.17 8.63 -10.15
N HIS A 322 17.18 9.92 -9.87
CA HIS A 322 17.21 10.94 -10.91
C HIS A 322 18.52 10.93 -11.72
N GLU A 323 19.67 10.68 -11.08
CA GLU A 323 20.95 10.47 -11.78
C GLU A 323 20.88 9.28 -12.74
N TRP A 324 20.25 8.18 -12.29
CA TRP A 324 20.07 6.98 -13.11
C TRP A 324 19.05 7.19 -14.24
N LEU A 325 17.91 7.79 -13.92
CA LEU A 325 16.75 7.95 -14.83
C LEU A 325 16.31 9.43 -14.91
N PRO A 326 17.10 10.33 -15.53
CA PRO A 326 16.84 11.76 -15.46
C PRO A 326 15.56 12.19 -16.23
N HIS A 327 15.05 11.34 -17.12
CA HIS A 327 13.79 11.56 -17.85
C HIS A 327 12.54 11.07 -17.13
N CYS A 328 12.73 10.31 -16.04
CA CYS A 328 11.63 9.68 -15.29
C CYS A 328 11.19 10.58 -14.13
N GLU A 329 9.89 10.87 -14.05
CA GLU A 329 9.33 11.61 -12.93
C GLU A 329 9.25 10.72 -11.68
N PHE A 330 9.59 11.29 -10.53
CA PHE A 330 9.48 10.63 -9.23
C PHE A 330 8.49 11.37 -8.33
N HIS A 331 7.46 10.66 -7.87
CA HIS A 331 6.38 11.21 -7.05
C HIS A 331 6.26 10.51 -5.71
N THR A 332 6.14 11.29 -4.63
CA THR A 332 5.82 10.75 -3.31
C THR A 332 4.31 10.59 -3.17
N VAL A 333 3.90 9.44 -2.62
CA VAL A 333 2.50 9.10 -2.33
C VAL A 333 2.36 8.77 -0.85
N TYR A 334 1.46 9.44 -0.14
CA TYR A 334 1.07 9.06 1.20
C TYR A 334 -0.35 8.52 1.21
N GLY A 335 -0.53 7.45 1.94
CA GLY A 335 -1.81 6.79 2.13
C GLY A 335 -1.67 5.56 3.02
N MET A 336 -2.78 4.94 3.27
CA MET A 336 -2.91 3.78 4.12
C MET A 336 -3.99 2.84 3.57
N THR A 337 -4.11 1.64 4.09
CA THR A 337 -5.16 0.72 3.66
C THR A 337 -6.55 1.35 3.83
N GLU A 338 -6.74 2.07 4.93
CA GLU A 338 -7.99 2.76 5.28
C GLU A 338 -8.35 3.92 4.33
N THR A 339 -7.40 4.38 3.49
CA THR A 339 -7.64 5.35 2.41
C THR A 339 -7.60 4.71 1.03
N THR A 340 -7.65 3.40 0.92
CA THR A 340 -7.60 2.62 -0.34
C THR A 340 -6.40 2.99 -1.23
N SER A 341 -5.36 3.62 -0.66
CA SER A 341 -4.25 4.23 -1.42
C SER A 341 -4.75 4.89 -2.74
N PRO A 342 -4.54 6.17 -3.04
CA PRO A 342 -3.73 7.16 -2.32
C PRO A 342 -4.55 8.04 -1.35
N GLY A 343 -3.85 8.80 -0.50
CA GLY A 343 -4.40 9.92 0.27
C GLY A 343 -3.92 11.26 -0.26
N THR A 344 -2.59 11.41 -0.39
CA THR A 344 -1.95 12.57 -1.03
C THR A 344 -0.92 12.13 -2.05
N ILE A 345 -0.65 12.97 -3.03
CA ILE A 345 0.37 12.78 -4.08
C ILE A 345 1.16 14.07 -4.24
N LEU A 346 2.49 14.00 -4.33
CA LEU A 346 3.32 15.12 -4.74
C LEU A 346 3.12 15.36 -6.23
N PRO A 347 2.54 16.51 -6.65
CA PRO A 347 2.11 16.69 -8.04
C PRO A 347 3.27 17.01 -8.99
N GLU A 348 4.38 17.51 -8.49
CA GLU A 348 5.59 17.79 -9.28
C GLU A 348 6.58 16.63 -9.19
N ASN A 349 7.49 16.53 -10.17
CA ASN A 349 8.66 15.69 -10.03
C ASN A 349 9.41 16.07 -8.74
N ALA A 350 9.66 15.10 -7.87
CA ALA A 350 10.20 15.36 -6.54
C ALA A 350 11.52 16.13 -6.56
N ILE A 351 12.41 15.82 -7.52
CA ILE A 351 13.73 16.46 -7.62
C ILE A 351 13.64 17.97 -7.95
N GLU A 352 12.58 18.38 -8.64
CA GLU A 352 12.35 19.78 -9.05
C GLU A 352 11.52 20.55 -8.02
N SER A 353 10.84 19.84 -7.12
CA SER A 353 9.90 20.43 -6.18
C SER A 353 10.60 21.05 -4.98
N LYS A 354 10.26 22.30 -4.65
CA LYS A 354 10.61 22.91 -3.35
C LYS A 354 9.99 22.15 -2.16
N HIS A 355 8.99 21.31 -2.43
CA HIS A 355 8.30 20.44 -1.47
C HIS A 355 8.70 18.97 -1.57
N MET A 356 9.90 18.64 -2.07
CA MET A 356 10.42 17.27 -2.22
C MET A 356 10.19 16.40 -0.97
N ASN A 357 10.31 17.00 0.21
CA ASN A 357 10.16 16.31 1.49
C ASN A 357 8.71 16.20 1.98
N SER A 358 7.74 16.73 1.25
CA SER A 358 6.32 16.60 1.58
C SER A 358 5.76 15.27 1.14
N SER A 359 4.63 14.90 1.71
CA SER A 359 3.80 13.78 1.26
C SER A 359 2.86 14.18 0.10
N GLY A 360 3.01 15.40 -0.44
CA GLY A 360 2.19 15.94 -1.52
C GLY A 360 0.91 16.62 -1.04
N ILE A 361 -0.02 16.81 -1.97
CA ILE A 361 -1.33 17.44 -1.73
C ILE A 361 -2.45 16.40 -1.75
N PRO A 362 -3.58 16.60 -1.04
CA PRO A 362 -4.74 15.71 -1.07
C PRO A 362 -5.16 15.39 -2.51
N ILE A 363 -5.47 14.12 -2.81
CA ILE A 363 -5.98 13.74 -4.13
C ILE A 363 -7.38 14.32 -4.40
N PRO A 364 -7.83 14.40 -5.66
CA PRO A 364 -9.20 14.81 -5.99
C PRO A 364 -10.25 14.01 -5.20
N GLY A 365 -11.28 14.67 -4.69
CA GLY A 365 -12.36 14.05 -3.91
C GLY A 365 -12.01 13.77 -2.43
N LEU A 366 -10.78 14.03 -1.98
CA LEU A 366 -10.42 13.96 -0.57
C LEU A 366 -10.27 15.35 0.07
N ASN A 367 -10.64 15.39 1.34
CA ASN A 367 -10.47 16.55 2.20
C ASN A 367 -9.60 16.19 3.40
N TYR A 368 -8.70 17.07 3.78
CA TYR A 368 -7.82 16.93 4.93
C TYR A 368 -7.94 18.10 5.90
N LYS A 369 -7.74 17.83 7.16
CA LYS A 369 -7.55 18.84 8.20
C LYS A 369 -6.57 18.34 9.26
N ILE A 370 -5.98 19.26 9.99
CA ILE A 370 -5.16 18.99 11.16
C ILE A 370 -5.94 19.38 12.39
N VAL A 371 -5.90 18.58 13.44
CA VAL A 371 -6.61 18.86 14.69
C VAL A 371 -5.68 18.74 15.89
N ASP A 372 -5.95 19.53 16.92
CA ASP A 372 -5.31 19.38 18.22
C ASP A 372 -5.89 18.18 19.03
N GLU A 373 -5.42 18.03 20.26
CA GLU A 373 -5.86 16.95 21.15
C GLU A 373 -7.36 17.07 21.53
N ASN A 374 -7.94 18.26 21.44
CA ASN A 374 -9.35 18.52 21.71
C ASN A 374 -10.25 18.42 20.46
N GLY A 375 -9.67 18.12 19.29
CA GLY A 375 -10.36 18.03 18.02
C GLY A 375 -10.61 19.37 17.33
N LYS A 376 -10.02 20.47 17.81
CA LYS A 376 -10.08 21.79 17.18
C LYS A 376 -9.18 21.81 15.93
N GLU A 377 -9.72 22.33 14.82
CA GLU A 377 -8.94 22.48 13.58
C GLU A 377 -7.84 23.54 13.75
N LEU A 378 -6.64 23.17 13.32
CA LEU A 378 -5.43 24.00 13.37
C LEU A 378 -5.19 24.71 12.04
N GLN A 379 -4.40 25.81 12.09
CA GLN A 379 -4.03 26.60 10.92
C GLN A 379 -2.84 25.96 10.17
N ALA A 380 -2.53 26.49 8.98
CA ALA A 380 -1.35 26.09 8.22
C ALA A 380 -0.08 26.27 9.06
N GLY A 381 0.84 25.32 8.97
CA GLY A 381 2.09 25.29 9.73
C GLY A 381 1.97 24.76 11.17
N GLU A 382 0.76 24.67 11.73
CA GLU A 382 0.56 24.10 13.06
C GLU A 382 0.49 22.57 13.00
N THR A 383 1.18 21.92 13.94
CA THR A 383 1.29 20.46 14.01
C THR A 383 0.19 19.85 14.86
N GLY A 384 -0.47 18.81 14.33
CA GLY A 384 -1.51 18.06 15.03
C GLY A 384 -1.81 16.72 14.36
N GLU A 385 -2.89 16.06 14.78
CA GLU A 385 -3.33 14.80 14.19
C GLU A 385 -3.98 15.04 12.82
N ILE A 386 -3.55 14.24 11.83
CA ILE A 386 -4.09 14.31 10.47
C ILE A 386 -5.44 13.60 10.42
N MET A 387 -6.46 14.29 9.93
CA MET A 387 -7.77 13.70 9.63
C MET A 387 -8.09 13.81 8.15
N VAL A 388 -8.76 12.77 7.62
CA VAL A 388 -9.12 12.67 6.20
C VAL A 388 -10.57 12.25 6.02
N SER A 389 -11.23 12.79 4.99
CA SER A 389 -12.60 12.43 4.57
C SER A 389 -12.68 12.44 3.04
N GLY A 390 -13.49 11.55 2.46
CA GLY A 390 -13.71 11.50 1.00
C GLY A 390 -14.08 10.12 0.49
N ALA A 391 -14.14 9.97 -0.84
CA ALA A 391 -14.72 8.79 -1.50
C ALA A 391 -13.90 7.50 -1.32
N ASN A 392 -12.57 7.57 -1.18
CA ASN A 392 -11.73 6.37 -1.02
C ASN A 392 -11.44 5.99 0.45
N ILE A 393 -12.18 6.58 1.41
CA ILE A 393 -12.09 6.17 2.81
C ILE A 393 -12.89 4.90 3.04
N MET A 394 -12.29 3.91 3.71
CA MET A 394 -12.88 2.62 4.05
C MET A 394 -14.32 2.72 4.57
N ALA A 395 -15.10 1.66 4.42
CA ALA A 395 -16.43 1.58 5.03
C ALA A 395 -16.37 1.45 6.56
N GLY A 396 -15.29 0.87 7.08
CA GLY A 396 -15.06 0.66 8.50
C GLY A 396 -14.13 -0.50 8.77
N TYR A 397 -13.95 -0.85 10.05
CA TYR A 397 -13.29 -2.09 10.45
C TYR A 397 -14.31 -3.19 10.69
N TYR A 398 -13.99 -4.40 10.24
CA TYR A 398 -14.84 -5.57 10.44
C TYR A 398 -14.99 -5.89 11.93
N LYS A 399 -16.24 -6.02 12.39
CA LYS A 399 -16.61 -6.30 13.81
C LYS A 399 -16.00 -5.36 14.85
N MET A 400 -15.61 -4.16 14.47
CA MET A 400 -14.96 -3.25 15.41
C MET A 400 -15.48 -1.81 15.22
N ASP A 401 -16.00 -1.23 16.30
CA ASP A 401 -16.12 0.22 16.40
C ASP A 401 -14.80 0.78 16.95
N SER A 402 -14.04 1.41 16.08
CA SER A 402 -12.70 1.91 16.44
C SER A 402 -12.71 3.33 17.02
N GLY A 403 -13.87 4.01 17.02
CA GLY A 403 -13.97 5.43 17.37
C GLY A 403 -13.11 6.36 16.48
N LEU A 404 -12.59 5.83 15.35
CA LEU A 404 -11.75 6.60 14.43
C LEU A 404 -12.55 7.55 13.55
N TYR A 405 -13.86 7.33 13.40
CA TYR A 405 -14.74 8.24 12.67
C TYR A 405 -15.35 9.29 13.60
N GLN A 406 -15.22 10.54 13.20
CA GLN A 406 -15.97 11.64 13.79
C GLN A 406 -16.63 12.42 12.64
N ASN A 407 -17.93 12.32 12.51
CA ASN A 407 -18.68 12.98 11.43
C ASN A 407 -18.06 12.72 10.04
N TRP A 408 -17.82 11.45 9.70
CA TRP A 408 -17.19 10.99 8.43
C TRP A 408 -15.70 11.41 8.25
N TRP A 409 -15.05 11.84 9.31
CA TRP A 409 -13.61 12.09 9.31
C TRP A 409 -12.87 10.93 9.95
N LEU A 410 -11.96 10.33 9.21
CA LEU A 410 -11.05 9.29 9.69
C LEU A 410 -9.85 9.96 10.39
N LYS A 411 -9.58 9.57 11.63
CA LYS A 411 -8.32 9.86 12.32
C LYS A 411 -7.26 8.89 11.80
N THR A 412 -6.22 9.42 11.16
CA THR A 412 -5.18 8.57 10.56
C THR A 412 -4.24 7.95 11.59
N GLY A 413 -4.14 8.57 12.76
CA GLY A 413 -3.13 8.25 13.77
C GLY A 413 -1.74 8.77 13.41
N ASP A 414 -1.61 9.53 12.32
CA ASP A 414 -0.39 10.22 11.92
C ASP A 414 -0.44 11.68 12.38
N VAL A 415 0.71 12.23 12.74
CA VAL A 415 0.89 13.62 13.15
C VAL A 415 1.65 14.37 12.06
N GLY A 416 1.21 15.59 11.75
CA GLY A 416 1.81 16.38 10.71
C GLY A 416 1.22 17.78 10.62
N TYR A 417 1.54 18.48 9.55
CA TYR A 417 1.00 19.79 9.24
C TYR A 417 0.82 19.97 7.73
N PHE A 418 0.04 20.97 7.36
CA PHE A 418 -0.06 21.44 5.97
C PHE A 418 0.54 22.83 5.83
N THR A 419 1.13 23.11 4.67
CA THR A 419 1.52 24.47 4.29
C THR A 419 0.30 25.26 3.80
N ASP A 420 0.42 26.59 3.67
CA ASP A 420 -0.62 27.44 3.04
C ASP A 420 -0.93 27.02 1.60
N GLU A 421 0.05 26.45 0.90
CA GLU A 421 -0.09 25.93 -0.47
C GLU A 421 -0.79 24.57 -0.53
N GLY A 422 -1.05 23.92 0.63
CA GLY A 422 -1.76 22.63 0.73
C GLY A 422 -0.88 21.40 0.68
N TYR A 423 0.44 21.52 0.86
CA TYR A 423 1.34 20.36 0.94
C TYR A 423 1.36 19.79 2.35
N CYS A 424 1.14 18.47 2.43
CA CYS A 424 1.15 17.70 3.67
C CYS A 424 2.57 17.29 4.05
N TYR A 425 2.95 17.49 5.29
CA TYR A 425 4.17 16.97 5.89
C TYR A 425 3.80 16.04 7.03
N VAL A 426 3.92 14.74 6.78
CA VAL A 426 3.75 13.71 7.82
C VAL A 426 5.04 13.64 8.63
N LEU A 427 4.94 13.87 9.93
CA LEU A 427 6.09 13.93 10.83
C LEU A 427 6.35 12.62 11.54
N ASP A 428 5.32 11.97 12.08
CA ASP A 428 5.45 10.68 12.75
C ASP A 428 4.07 10.03 12.97
N ARG A 429 4.07 8.80 13.47
CA ARG A 429 2.90 8.17 14.07
C ARG A 429 2.66 8.72 15.48
N LYS A 430 1.42 9.03 15.82
CA LYS A 430 1.05 9.52 17.17
C LYS A 430 1.56 8.60 18.29
N LYS A 431 1.52 7.28 18.05
CA LYS A 431 2.00 6.23 18.96
C LYS A 431 3.53 6.04 19.01
N ASP A 432 4.23 6.53 17.99
CA ASP A 432 5.69 6.39 17.85
C ASP A 432 6.43 7.67 18.24
N MET A 433 5.70 8.76 18.47
CA MET A 433 6.25 9.99 19.07
C MET A 433 6.78 9.70 20.47
N ILE A 434 7.99 10.16 20.73
CA ILE A 434 8.70 9.93 21.99
C ILE A 434 8.45 11.11 22.94
N ASN A 435 7.96 10.83 24.13
CA ASN A 435 7.69 11.88 25.13
C ASN A 435 8.79 11.87 26.21
N ARG A 436 9.78 12.72 26.05
CA ARG A 436 10.90 12.85 26.98
C ARG A 436 10.71 14.04 27.92
N GLY A 437 10.18 13.78 29.11
CA GLY A 437 10.01 14.82 30.13
C GLY A 437 9.05 15.95 29.74
N GLY A 438 8.03 15.65 28.92
CA GLY A 438 7.09 16.62 28.35
C GLY A 438 7.47 17.14 26.96
N GLU A 439 8.72 16.98 26.52
CA GLU A 439 9.15 17.32 25.17
C GLU A 439 8.77 16.20 24.19
N LYS A 440 8.03 16.55 23.16
CA LYS A 440 7.64 15.63 22.09
C LYS A 440 8.75 15.55 21.03
N ILE A 441 9.30 14.35 20.82
CA ILE A 441 10.34 14.07 19.82
C ILE A 441 9.71 13.25 18.71
N THR A 442 9.83 13.71 17.48
CA THR A 442 9.51 12.91 16.30
C THR A 442 10.70 12.02 15.96
N SER A 443 10.49 10.71 15.87
CA SER A 443 11.55 9.77 15.55
C SER A 443 12.18 10.08 14.20
N ILE A 444 11.36 10.50 13.23
CA ILE A 444 11.77 10.85 11.86
C ILE A 444 12.73 12.04 11.84
N ASP A 445 12.59 13.04 12.72
CA ASP A 445 13.53 14.17 12.78
C ASP A 445 14.95 13.70 13.10
N VAL A 446 15.07 12.74 14.02
CA VAL A 446 16.37 12.18 14.42
C VAL A 446 16.92 11.27 13.32
N GLU A 447 16.06 10.42 12.75
CA GLU A 447 16.38 9.53 11.63
C GLU A 447 16.90 10.32 10.42
N ASN A 448 16.26 11.45 10.07
CA ASN A 448 16.70 12.32 8.97
C ASN A 448 18.12 12.90 9.17
N VAL A 449 18.49 13.20 10.40
CA VAL A 449 19.86 13.70 10.69
C VAL A 449 20.86 12.56 10.68
N LEU A 450 20.47 11.36 11.13
CA LEU A 450 21.31 10.16 11.04
C LEU A 450 21.65 9.83 9.58
N TYR A 451 20.69 9.88 8.67
CA TYR A 451 20.92 9.63 7.24
C TYR A 451 21.86 10.62 6.55
N GLN A 452 22.13 11.80 7.13
CA GLN A 452 23.13 12.74 6.61
C GLN A 452 24.56 12.30 6.92
N ILE A 453 24.76 11.28 7.75
CA ILE A 453 26.08 10.75 8.10
C ILE A 453 26.47 9.73 7.02
N PRO A 454 27.57 9.95 6.28
CA PRO A 454 28.03 8.99 5.27
C PRO A 454 28.25 7.60 5.87
N GLY A 455 27.77 6.58 5.16
CA GLY A 455 27.90 5.18 5.57
C GLY A 455 26.76 4.64 6.43
N ILE A 456 25.72 5.42 6.75
CA ILE A 456 24.49 4.91 7.34
C ILE A 456 23.57 4.44 6.20
N ALA A 457 23.36 3.13 6.11
CA ALA A 457 22.46 2.51 5.14
C ALA A 457 20.99 2.63 5.57
N GLU A 458 20.71 2.36 6.87
CA GLU A 458 19.38 2.42 7.46
C GLU A 458 19.46 2.80 8.94
N ALA A 459 18.46 3.52 9.44
CA ALA A 459 18.39 3.94 10.83
C ALA A 459 16.94 3.96 11.33
N ALA A 460 16.73 3.51 12.56
CA ALA A 460 15.44 3.56 13.22
C ALA A 460 15.57 4.11 14.64
N VAL A 461 14.72 5.08 14.97
CA VAL A 461 14.68 5.69 16.30
C VAL A 461 13.37 5.34 17.00
N VAL A 462 13.47 4.93 18.25
CA VAL A 462 12.31 4.55 19.08
C VAL A 462 12.44 5.10 20.49
N GLY A 463 11.31 5.32 21.14
CA GLY A 463 11.27 5.63 22.58
C GLY A 463 11.29 4.34 23.41
N ILE A 464 12.10 4.33 24.45
CA ILE A 464 12.06 3.29 25.49
C ILE A 464 11.75 3.93 26.84
N PRO A 465 11.18 3.17 27.82
CA PRO A 465 10.89 3.69 29.16
C PRO A 465 12.14 4.24 29.85
N HIS A 466 12.03 5.37 30.54
CA HIS A 466 13.13 5.97 31.29
C HIS A 466 12.62 6.46 32.65
N LYS A 467 13.34 6.12 33.73
CA LYS A 467 12.92 6.34 35.14
C LYS A 467 12.60 7.81 35.48
N ILE A 468 13.28 8.76 34.85
CA ILE A 468 13.15 10.20 35.16
C ILE A 468 12.29 10.91 34.13
N TYR A 469 12.47 10.59 32.84
CA TYR A 469 11.89 11.37 31.74
C TYR A 469 10.63 10.72 31.13
N GLY A 470 10.16 9.60 31.69
CA GLY A 470 9.08 8.81 31.09
C GLY A 470 9.58 7.97 29.92
N GLU A 471 10.06 8.61 28.87
CA GLU A 471 10.72 7.97 27.73
C GLU A 471 12.07 8.63 27.38
N THR A 472 12.93 7.89 26.68
CA THR A 472 14.16 8.41 26.06
C THR A 472 14.32 7.83 24.66
N PRO A 473 14.81 8.61 23.68
CA PRO A 473 15.10 8.08 22.35
C PRO A 473 16.32 7.16 22.37
N VAL A 474 16.26 6.08 21.58
CA VAL A 474 17.36 5.19 21.26
C VAL A 474 17.39 4.94 19.76
N ALA A 475 18.55 4.62 19.20
CA ALA A 475 18.71 4.41 17.76
C ALA A 475 19.33 3.04 17.46
N LEU A 476 18.74 2.32 16.50
CA LEU A 476 19.29 1.12 15.87
C LEU A 476 19.75 1.48 14.45
N ILE A 477 21.02 1.21 14.13
CA ILE A 477 21.65 1.66 12.89
C ILE A 477 22.23 0.47 12.14
N GLN A 478 21.98 0.44 10.84
CA GLN A 478 22.63 -0.43 9.89
C GLN A 478 23.61 0.40 9.06
N LEU A 479 24.88 -0.04 9.01
CA LEU A 479 25.91 0.61 8.20
C LEU A 479 25.95 0.02 6.79
N GLU A 480 26.45 0.80 5.84
CA GLU A 480 26.82 0.31 4.51
C GLU A 480 27.97 -0.70 4.65
N LYS A 481 28.07 -1.60 3.66
CA LYS A 481 29.11 -2.62 3.64
C LYS A 481 30.50 -1.97 3.64
N ASP A 482 31.41 -2.52 4.44
CA ASP A 482 32.80 -2.08 4.56
C ASP A 482 32.99 -0.66 5.15
N ILE A 483 31.93 -0.07 5.71
CA ILE A 483 32.00 1.22 6.42
C ILE A 483 31.98 0.98 7.94
N SER A 484 32.78 1.75 8.66
CA SER A 484 32.81 1.76 10.12
C SER A 484 32.66 3.19 10.64
N VAL A 485 31.63 3.42 11.42
CA VAL A 485 31.37 4.69 12.13
C VAL A 485 31.05 4.34 13.57
N SER A 486 31.65 5.01 14.52
CA SER A 486 31.41 4.75 15.95
C SER A 486 30.18 5.48 16.46
N SER A 487 29.52 4.94 17.52
CA SER A 487 28.41 5.60 18.21
C SER A 487 28.80 6.98 18.76
N LYS A 488 30.07 7.17 19.12
CA LYS A 488 30.60 8.46 19.60
C LYS A 488 30.63 9.50 18.48
N GLU A 489 31.10 9.16 17.30
CA GLU A 489 31.13 10.05 16.13
C GLU A 489 29.71 10.46 15.73
N ILE A 490 28.80 9.49 15.70
CA ILE A 490 27.37 9.75 15.42
C ILE A 490 26.80 10.70 16.48
N THR A 491 27.03 10.44 17.76
CA THR A 491 26.54 11.31 18.85
C THR A 491 27.09 12.73 18.74
N GLU A 492 28.36 12.91 18.44
CA GLU A 492 28.96 14.24 18.23
C GLU A 492 28.41 14.95 17.00
N TYR A 493 28.08 14.22 15.94
CA TYR A 493 27.41 14.78 14.77
C TYR A 493 25.98 15.26 15.13
N LEU A 494 25.20 14.44 15.82
CA LEU A 494 23.84 14.75 16.27
C LEU A 494 23.81 15.98 17.18
N LYS A 495 24.77 16.11 18.11
CA LYS A 495 24.90 17.29 19.00
C LYS A 495 25.04 18.61 18.26
N LYS A 496 25.59 18.62 17.06
CA LYS A 496 25.75 19.81 16.22
C LYS A 496 24.47 20.20 15.48
N LYS A 497 23.54 19.26 15.34
CA LYS A 497 22.34 19.41 14.48
C LYS A 497 21.03 19.39 15.25
N LEU A 498 20.99 18.76 16.43
CA LEU A 498 19.78 18.52 17.19
C LEU A 498 19.85 19.10 18.60
N ALA A 499 18.71 19.48 19.13
CA ALA A 499 18.58 19.85 20.55
C ALA A 499 18.94 18.65 21.45
N LYS A 500 19.54 18.91 22.61
CA LYS A 500 20.06 17.90 23.53
C LYS A 500 19.05 16.78 23.87
N TYR A 501 17.77 17.14 24.04
CA TYR A 501 16.73 16.17 24.41
C TYR A 501 16.38 15.21 23.29
N LYS A 502 16.65 15.56 22.01
CA LYS A 502 16.42 14.70 20.83
C LYS A 502 17.54 13.69 20.59
N ILE A 503 18.69 13.82 21.24
CA ILE A 503 19.83 12.95 21.01
C ILE A 503 19.54 11.58 21.63
N PRO A 504 19.69 10.48 20.89
CA PRO A 504 19.54 9.13 21.41
C PRO A 504 20.46 8.89 22.62
N SER A 505 19.91 8.33 23.70
CA SER A 505 20.65 7.96 24.89
C SER A 505 21.55 6.74 24.65
N GLU A 506 21.17 5.92 23.68
CA GLU A 506 21.90 4.73 23.26
C GLU A 506 21.82 4.55 21.75
N ILE A 507 22.94 4.12 21.15
CA ILE A 507 23.05 3.79 19.73
C ILE A 507 23.62 2.39 19.62
N ARG A 508 22.88 1.50 18.94
CA ARG A 508 23.32 0.13 18.62
C ARG A 508 23.42 -0.07 17.12
N PHE A 509 24.28 -1.01 16.73
CA PHE A 509 24.46 -1.39 15.33
C PHE A 509 23.88 -2.78 15.07
N THR A 510 23.40 -2.99 13.84
CA THR A 510 22.86 -4.25 13.38
C THR A 510 23.26 -4.53 11.94
N GLU A 511 23.32 -5.79 11.56
CA GLU A 511 23.52 -6.18 10.15
C GLU A 511 22.27 -5.92 9.31
N ALA A 512 21.08 -5.97 9.91
CA ALA A 512 19.82 -5.67 9.24
C ALA A 512 18.81 -5.08 10.22
N ILE A 513 18.15 -3.99 9.82
CA ILE A 513 17.03 -3.41 10.58
C ILE A 513 15.82 -4.36 10.52
N PRO A 514 15.20 -4.69 11.67
CA PRO A 514 14.00 -5.51 11.71
C PRO A 514 12.86 -4.89 10.89
N LEU A 515 12.28 -5.68 9.99
CA LEU A 515 11.15 -5.28 9.16
C LEU A 515 9.90 -6.08 9.52
N THR A 516 8.74 -5.45 9.37
CA THR A 516 7.43 -6.12 9.38
C THR A 516 7.30 -7.00 8.12
N PRO A 517 6.36 -7.97 8.08
CA PRO A 517 6.09 -8.75 6.86
C PRO A 517 5.79 -7.89 5.63
N ASN A 518 5.27 -6.68 5.84
CA ASN A 518 4.98 -5.71 4.79
C ASN A 518 6.20 -4.84 4.38
N GLY A 519 7.40 -5.16 4.86
CA GLY A 519 8.65 -4.47 4.50
C GLY A 519 8.85 -3.09 5.14
N LYS A 520 8.06 -2.73 6.16
CA LYS A 520 8.25 -1.49 6.94
C LYS A 520 9.12 -1.76 8.17
N ILE A 521 9.83 -0.75 8.66
CA ILE A 521 10.62 -0.84 9.90
C ILE A 521 9.72 -1.26 11.08
N ASP A 522 10.09 -2.35 11.77
CA ASP A 522 9.38 -2.87 12.92
C ASP A 522 9.85 -2.19 14.21
N LYS A 523 9.33 -0.99 14.46
CA LYS A 523 9.65 -0.21 15.68
C LYS A 523 9.29 -0.95 16.98
N LYS A 524 8.29 -1.85 16.93
CA LYS A 524 7.90 -2.66 18.10
C LYS A 524 8.99 -3.71 18.44
N LYS A 525 9.52 -4.38 17.43
CA LYS A 525 10.61 -5.34 17.60
C LYS A 525 11.90 -4.62 18.05
N ILE A 526 12.18 -3.45 17.48
CA ILE A 526 13.33 -2.62 17.86
C ILE A 526 13.24 -2.19 19.34
N ARG A 527 12.07 -1.71 19.81
CA ARG A 527 11.87 -1.40 21.24
C ARG A 527 12.17 -2.59 22.14
N LYS A 528 11.74 -3.79 21.75
CA LYS A 528 12.01 -5.02 22.52
C LYS A 528 13.50 -5.31 22.64
N ILE A 529 14.28 -5.17 21.55
CA ILE A 529 15.73 -5.38 21.54
C ILE A 529 16.41 -4.53 22.61
N PHE A 530 16.02 -3.24 22.73
CA PHE A 530 16.62 -2.36 23.75
C PHE A 530 16.15 -2.67 25.17
N ILE A 531 14.90 -3.05 25.38
CA ILE A 531 14.32 -3.30 26.72
C ILE A 531 14.75 -4.66 27.30
N GLU A 532 14.88 -5.69 26.47
CA GLU A 532 15.20 -7.05 26.93
C GLU A 532 16.67 -7.18 27.34
N GLU A 533 17.58 -6.49 26.66
CA GLU A 533 19.01 -6.50 26.99
C GLU A 533 19.34 -5.64 28.23
N GLU A 534 18.62 -4.50 28.46
CA GLU A 534 18.75 -3.77 29.73
C GLU A 534 18.46 -4.66 30.96
N LYS A 535 17.56 -5.63 30.81
CA LYS A 535 17.27 -6.59 31.89
C LYS A 535 18.36 -7.62 32.14
N GLN A 536 19.15 -7.95 31.10
CA GLN A 536 20.27 -8.91 31.22
C GLN A 536 21.53 -8.27 31.80
N GLU A 537 21.75 -6.97 31.59
CA GLU A 537 22.86 -6.23 32.19
C GLU A 537 22.62 -5.85 33.67
N THR A 538 21.38 -5.99 34.15
CA THR A 538 21.01 -5.63 35.55
C THR A 538 20.92 -6.84 36.49
N ILE A 539 21.22 -8.07 35.98
CA ILE A 539 21.35 -9.33 36.76
C ILE A 539 22.83 -9.71 36.84
#